data_67ab275d434f2fbc6f12a5e04eab87a6
#
_entry.id   67ab275d434f2fbc6f12a5e04eab87a6
#
_cell.length_a   1.000
_cell.length_b   1.000
_cell.length_c   1.000
_cell.angle_alpha   90.00
_cell.angle_beta   90.00
_cell.angle_gamma   90.00
#
_symmetry.space_group_name_H-M   'P 1'
#
loop_
_entity.id
_entity.type
_entity.pdbx_description
1 polymer ?
#
loop_
_entity_poly.entity_id
_entity_poly.type
_entity_poly.pdbx_seq_one_letter_code
_entity_poly.pdbx_strand_id
1 'polypeptide(L)'
;MDIWVGVDVSMETLDLGWTLNGSKKHIRVTNDLDGFKHALSKTPKDAKFVLEATGTYYLDLAFFLDERGQYLSVANPLCTKSHMRTELRRAKSDKTDSFALSRFGQEKNPERWIPIRPIVLQMRQILGVCDTLKMTMASFDNQIHALSQCSYSSLYAPGVLEELKAKMAVHLKE
;
A
#
# COMPACT_ATOMS: atom_id res chain seq x y z
N MET A 1 -20.53 -12.31 -17.45
CA MET A 1 -20.16 -12.03 -16.07
C MET A 1 -18.72 -11.53 -16.09
N ASP A 2 -18.45 -10.35 -15.55
CA ASP A 2 -17.12 -9.75 -15.60
C ASP A 2 -16.12 -10.60 -14.81
N ILE A 3 -14.92 -10.78 -15.34
CA ILE A 3 -13.85 -11.48 -14.63
C ILE A 3 -13.06 -10.44 -13.84
N TRP A 4 -13.02 -10.60 -12.51
CA TRP A 4 -12.23 -9.76 -11.64
C TRP A 4 -10.95 -10.48 -11.20
N VAL A 5 -9.82 -9.83 -11.40
CA VAL A 5 -8.51 -10.27 -10.93
C VAL A 5 -8.19 -9.48 -9.68
N GLY A 6 -8.15 -10.14 -8.53
CA GLY A 6 -7.68 -9.55 -7.28
C GLY A 6 -6.17 -9.58 -7.23
N VAL A 7 -5.55 -8.47 -6.87
CA VAL A 7 -4.10 -8.34 -6.77
C VAL A 7 -3.71 -7.97 -5.34
N ASP A 8 -3.06 -8.88 -4.65
CA ASP A 8 -2.39 -8.59 -3.38
C ASP A 8 -0.97 -8.10 -3.68
N VAL A 9 -0.66 -6.90 -3.16
CA VAL A 9 0.56 -6.16 -3.51
C VAL A 9 1.50 -6.13 -2.33
N SER A 10 2.73 -6.62 -2.53
CA SER A 10 3.84 -6.44 -1.61
C SER A 10 4.96 -5.61 -2.25
N MET A 11 6.00 -5.32 -1.49
CA MET A 11 7.17 -4.57 -1.98
C MET A 11 7.84 -5.27 -3.18
N GLU A 12 8.00 -6.59 -3.11
CA GLU A 12 8.77 -7.37 -4.09
C GLU A 12 7.90 -8.19 -5.06
N THR A 13 6.68 -8.54 -4.65
CA THR A 13 5.84 -9.47 -5.40
C THR A 13 4.38 -9.04 -5.47
N LEU A 14 3.71 -9.53 -6.50
CA LEU A 14 2.28 -9.43 -6.71
C LEU A 14 1.68 -10.84 -6.76
N ASP A 15 0.64 -11.08 -5.96
CA ASP A 15 -0.17 -12.28 -6.02
C ASP A 15 -1.49 -11.98 -6.73
N LEU A 16 -1.71 -12.57 -7.89
CA LEU A 16 -2.93 -12.38 -8.66
C LEU A 16 -3.82 -13.62 -8.57
N GLY A 17 -5.07 -13.40 -8.18
CA GLY A 17 -6.07 -14.48 -8.06
C GLY A 17 -7.36 -14.13 -8.79
N TRP A 18 -7.92 -15.10 -9.53
CA TRP A 18 -9.22 -14.96 -10.19
C TRP A 18 -9.92 -16.30 -10.37
N THR A 19 -11.20 -16.25 -10.69
CA THR A 19 -11.97 -17.45 -11.03
C THR A 19 -12.39 -17.37 -12.50
N LEU A 20 -12.07 -18.40 -13.26
CA LEU A 20 -12.44 -18.55 -14.66
C LEU A 20 -13.17 -19.88 -14.87
N ASN A 21 -14.40 -19.84 -15.35
CA ASN A 21 -15.24 -21.04 -15.58
C ASN A 21 -15.29 -21.98 -14.35
N GLY A 22 -15.47 -21.39 -13.15
CA GLY A 22 -15.50 -22.15 -11.89
C GLY A 22 -14.13 -22.60 -11.36
N SER A 23 -13.06 -22.45 -12.14
CA SER A 23 -11.71 -22.84 -11.74
C SER A 23 -10.94 -21.64 -11.18
N LYS A 24 -10.33 -21.80 -10.01
CA LYS A 24 -9.44 -20.82 -9.40
C LYS A 24 -8.09 -20.80 -10.10
N LYS A 25 -7.67 -19.65 -10.57
CA LYS A 25 -6.36 -19.38 -11.17
C LYS A 25 -5.57 -18.46 -10.26
N HIS A 26 -4.28 -18.71 -10.11
CA HIS A 26 -3.38 -17.91 -9.32
C HIS A 26 -2.01 -17.87 -9.98
N ILE A 27 -1.39 -16.70 -9.96
CA ILE A 27 0.00 -16.50 -10.35
C ILE A 27 0.67 -15.57 -9.33
N ARG A 28 1.97 -15.75 -9.15
CA ARG A 28 2.84 -14.81 -8.44
C ARG A 28 3.87 -14.29 -9.41
N VAL A 29 4.07 -12.97 -9.41
CA VAL A 29 5.04 -12.29 -10.26
C VAL A 29 5.82 -11.26 -9.42
N THR A 30 6.93 -10.75 -9.95
CA THR A 30 7.67 -9.65 -9.34
C THR A 30 6.90 -8.33 -9.44
N ASN A 31 7.09 -7.43 -8.48
CA ASN A 31 6.49 -6.10 -8.49
C ASN A 31 7.39 -5.12 -9.26
N ASP A 32 7.54 -5.39 -10.56
CA ASP A 32 8.33 -4.63 -11.51
C ASP A 32 7.70 -4.70 -12.91
N LEU A 33 8.28 -3.96 -13.86
CA LEU A 33 7.75 -3.86 -15.22
C LEU A 33 7.62 -5.22 -15.94
N ASP A 34 8.54 -6.14 -15.72
CA ASP A 34 8.51 -7.46 -16.36
C ASP A 34 7.45 -8.35 -15.71
N GLY A 35 7.31 -8.29 -14.39
CA GLY A 35 6.21 -8.94 -13.68
C GLY A 35 4.84 -8.41 -14.12
N PHE A 36 4.69 -7.09 -14.34
CA PHE A 36 3.43 -6.50 -14.82
C PHE A 36 3.06 -6.99 -16.22
N LYS A 37 4.03 -7.03 -17.15
CA LYS A 37 3.83 -7.59 -18.50
C LYS A 37 3.46 -9.06 -18.43
N HIS A 38 4.15 -9.83 -17.59
CA HIS A 38 3.86 -11.26 -17.40
C HIS A 38 2.46 -11.45 -16.83
N ALA A 39 2.08 -10.71 -15.78
CA ALA A 39 0.74 -10.76 -15.20
C ALA A 39 -0.33 -10.49 -16.25
N LEU A 40 -0.19 -9.41 -17.04
CA LEU A 40 -1.16 -9.05 -18.07
C LEU A 40 -1.25 -10.11 -19.19
N SER A 41 -0.14 -10.77 -19.51
CA SER A 41 -0.14 -11.87 -20.52
C SER A 41 -0.86 -13.14 -20.06
N LYS A 42 -1.01 -13.35 -18.76
CA LYS A 42 -1.63 -14.54 -18.15
C LYS A 42 -3.07 -14.32 -17.72
N THR A 43 -3.49 -13.09 -17.58
CA THR A 43 -4.88 -12.74 -17.21
C THR A 43 -5.77 -12.63 -18.45
N PRO A 44 -7.08 -12.83 -18.35
CA PRO A 44 -8.01 -12.63 -19.46
C PRO A 44 -7.94 -11.18 -19.97
N LYS A 45 -8.07 -10.99 -21.29
CA LYS A 45 -7.92 -9.67 -21.95
C LYS A 45 -8.91 -8.62 -21.42
N ASP A 46 -10.15 -9.06 -21.15
CA ASP A 46 -11.23 -8.20 -20.68
C ASP A 46 -11.40 -8.24 -19.15
N ALA A 47 -10.37 -8.69 -18.43
CA ALA A 47 -10.41 -8.75 -16.97
C ALA A 47 -10.39 -7.35 -16.37
N LYS A 48 -11.17 -7.18 -15.31
CA LYS A 48 -11.11 -6.02 -14.42
C LYS A 48 -10.18 -6.35 -13.27
N PHE A 49 -9.35 -5.39 -12.89
CA PHE A 49 -8.40 -5.56 -11.79
C PHE A 49 -8.90 -4.84 -10.54
N VAL A 50 -8.68 -5.46 -9.38
CA VAL A 50 -8.91 -4.81 -8.10
C VAL A 50 -7.74 -5.08 -7.17
N LEU A 51 -7.21 -4.04 -6.56
CA LEU A 51 -6.14 -4.10 -5.59
C LEU A 51 -6.45 -3.23 -4.37
N GLU A 52 -5.74 -3.45 -3.29
CA GLU A 52 -5.88 -2.66 -2.06
C GLU A 52 -4.84 -1.53 -2.03
N ALA A 53 -5.27 -0.32 -1.64
CA ALA A 53 -4.39 0.83 -1.46
C ALA A 53 -3.53 0.69 -0.19
N THR A 54 -2.55 -0.20 -0.21
CA THR A 54 -1.62 -0.40 0.91
C THR A 54 -0.27 0.24 0.58
N GLY A 55 0.07 1.33 1.28
CA GLY A 55 1.31 2.08 1.02
C GLY A 55 1.36 2.68 -0.38
N THR A 56 2.55 2.66 -1.00
CA THR A 56 2.80 3.19 -2.36
C THR A 56 3.15 2.11 -3.37
N TYR A 57 3.34 0.87 -2.95
CA TYR A 57 3.84 -0.24 -3.78
C TYR A 57 2.92 -0.62 -4.95
N TYR A 58 1.64 -0.26 -4.89
CA TYR A 58 0.65 -0.53 -5.94
C TYR A 58 0.68 0.48 -7.09
N LEU A 59 1.29 1.64 -6.90
CA LEU A 59 1.16 2.78 -7.83
C LEU A 59 1.72 2.47 -9.20
N ASP A 60 2.90 1.86 -9.30
CA ASP A 60 3.53 1.54 -10.58
C ASP A 60 2.69 0.56 -11.39
N LEU A 61 2.13 -0.47 -10.74
CA LEU A 61 1.18 -1.38 -11.37
C LEU A 61 -0.10 -0.64 -11.81
N ALA A 62 -0.63 0.25 -10.96
CA ALA A 62 -1.84 0.99 -11.24
C ALA A 62 -1.69 1.88 -12.48
N PHE A 63 -0.62 2.65 -12.57
CA PHE A 63 -0.31 3.45 -13.75
C PHE A 63 -0.07 2.58 -14.99
N PHE A 64 0.69 1.49 -14.86
CA PHE A 64 0.94 0.53 -15.95
C PHE A 64 -0.36 -0.05 -16.54
N LEU A 65 -1.32 -0.41 -15.70
CA LEU A 65 -2.61 -0.95 -16.14
C LEU A 65 -3.49 0.15 -16.78
N ASP A 66 -3.54 1.34 -16.18
CA ASP A 66 -4.34 2.46 -16.68
C ASP A 66 -3.85 2.94 -18.05
N GLU A 67 -2.53 3.09 -18.26
CA GLU A 67 -1.92 3.45 -19.55
C GLU A 67 -2.27 2.46 -20.67
N ARG A 68 -2.59 1.22 -20.33
CA ARG A 68 -3.01 0.16 -21.28
C ARG A 68 -4.53 0.03 -21.40
N GLY A 69 -5.26 0.98 -20.82
CA GLY A 69 -6.71 1.01 -20.88
C GLY A 69 -7.42 -0.08 -20.08
N GLN A 70 -6.70 -0.82 -19.22
CA GLN A 70 -7.29 -1.86 -18.39
C GLN A 70 -8.23 -1.23 -17.35
N TYR A 71 -9.32 -1.93 -17.04
CA TYR A 71 -10.18 -1.53 -15.94
C TYR A 71 -9.50 -1.88 -14.63
N LEU A 72 -9.19 -0.87 -13.84
CA LEU A 72 -8.59 -1.01 -12.52
C LEU A 72 -9.45 -0.31 -11.48
N SER A 73 -9.60 -0.93 -10.32
CA SER A 73 -10.12 -0.31 -9.10
C SER A 73 -9.09 -0.43 -7.98
N VAL A 74 -8.89 0.67 -7.25
CA VAL A 74 -8.03 0.71 -6.06
C VAL A 74 -8.92 0.87 -4.84
N ALA A 75 -9.11 -0.22 -4.11
CA ALA A 75 -10.04 -0.29 -3.00
C ALA A 75 -9.42 0.25 -1.70
N ASN A 76 -10.25 0.89 -0.88
CA ASN A 76 -9.84 1.30 0.46
C ASN A 76 -9.65 0.06 1.36
N PRO A 77 -8.53 -0.06 2.09
CA PRO A 77 -8.26 -1.17 3.01
C PRO A 77 -9.35 -1.41 4.06
N LEU A 78 -10.07 -0.38 4.49
CA LEU A 78 -11.17 -0.53 5.42
C LEU A 78 -12.37 -1.26 4.80
N CYS A 79 -12.65 -1.00 3.52
CA CYS A 79 -13.74 -1.65 2.79
C CYS A 79 -13.42 -3.11 2.50
N THR A 80 -12.19 -3.40 2.04
CA THR A 80 -11.75 -4.77 1.75
C THR A 80 -11.68 -5.61 3.01
N LYS A 81 -11.09 -5.09 4.10
CA LYS A 81 -11.03 -5.77 5.40
C LYS A 81 -12.40 -6.05 6.01
N SER A 82 -13.34 -5.10 5.90
CA SER A 82 -14.71 -5.31 6.35
C SER A 82 -15.38 -6.45 5.59
N HIS A 83 -15.21 -6.49 4.27
CA HIS A 83 -15.73 -7.56 3.42
C HIS A 83 -15.10 -8.92 3.73
N MET A 84 -13.77 -8.96 3.90
CA MET A 84 -13.03 -10.17 4.22
C MET A 84 -13.35 -10.73 5.62
N ARG A 85 -13.62 -9.88 6.61
CA ARG A 85 -13.97 -10.30 7.98
C ARG A 85 -15.24 -11.11 8.07
N THR A 86 -16.19 -10.89 7.18
CA THR A 86 -17.42 -11.69 7.12
C THR A 86 -17.18 -13.13 6.67
N GLU A 87 -16.03 -13.42 6.05
CA GLU A 87 -15.76 -14.72 5.44
C GLU A 87 -14.56 -15.49 6.05
N LEU A 88 -13.62 -14.82 6.70
CA LEU A 88 -12.31 -15.41 7.04
C LEU A 88 -12.16 -15.69 8.54
N ARG A 89 -12.61 -16.87 8.97
CA ARG A 89 -12.07 -17.60 10.12
C ARG A 89 -10.91 -18.54 9.75
N ARG A 90 -10.31 -18.44 8.55
CA ARG A 90 -9.27 -19.38 8.06
C ARG A 90 -7.97 -18.67 7.69
N ALA A 91 -6.87 -19.44 7.70
CA ALA A 91 -5.49 -19.00 7.55
C ALA A 91 -5.25 -17.91 6.50
N LYS A 92 -4.63 -16.83 6.93
CA LYS A 92 -4.22 -15.70 6.11
C LYS A 92 -3.02 -16.10 5.25
N SER A 93 -3.10 -15.89 3.94
CA SER A 93 -1.98 -16.00 3.00
C SER A 93 -2.24 -15.07 1.82
N ASP A 94 -1.17 -14.56 1.19
CA ASP A 94 -1.22 -13.64 0.04
C ASP A 94 -2.09 -14.20 -1.09
N LYS A 95 -2.00 -15.50 -1.34
CA LYS A 95 -2.85 -16.22 -2.27
C LYS A 95 -4.33 -16.14 -1.89
N THR A 96 -4.66 -16.29 -0.62
CA THR A 96 -6.04 -16.21 -0.12
C THR A 96 -6.55 -14.78 -0.24
N ASP A 97 -5.70 -13.80 0.02
CA ASP A 97 -6.05 -12.39 -0.01
C ASP A 97 -6.33 -11.92 -1.45
N SER A 98 -5.57 -12.40 -2.46
CA SER A 98 -5.86 -12.10 -3.88
C SER A 98 -7.21 -12.66 -4.34
N PHE A 99 -7.62 -13.87 -3.91
CA PHE A 99 -8.95 -14.39 -4.23
C PHE A 99 -10.07 -13.64 -3.50
N ALA A 100 -9.83 -13.18 -2.27
CA ALA A 100 -10.80 -12.38 -1.53
C ALA A 100 -11.02 -11.01 -2.21
N LEU A 101 -9.95 -10.39 -2.72
CA LEU A 101 -10.05 -9.18 -3.54
C LEU A 101 -10.81 -9.44 -4.85
N SER A 102 -10.52 -10.53 -5.56
CA SER A 102 -11.27 -10.91 -6.76
C SER A 102 -12.77 -11.00 -6.51
N ARG A 103 -13.16 -11.64 -5.40
CA ARG A 103 -14.57 -11.75 -5.00
C ARG A 103 -15.16 -10.39 -4.62
N PHE A 104 -14.43 -9.58 -3.87
CA PHE A 104 -14.82 -8.21 -3.59
C PHE A 104 -15.13 -7.44 -4.88
N GLY A 105 -14.27 -7.56 -5.89
CA GLY A 105 -14.50 -6.97 -7.21
C GLY A 105 -15.80 -7.44 -7.85
N GLN A 106 -16.06 -8.76 -7.85
CA GLN A 106 -17.28 -9.36 -8.41
C GLN A 106 -18.57 -8.91 -7.71
N GLU A 107 -18.55 -8.85 -6.38
CA GLU A 107 -19.74 -8.56 -5.58
C GLU A 107 -20.03 -7.05 -5.47
N LYS A 108 -19.00 -6.21 -5.40
CA LYS A 108 -19.13 -4.76 -5.19
C LYS A 108 -19.05 -3.96 -6.47
N ASN A 109 -18.47 -4.53 -7.56
CA ASN A 109 -18.22 -3.83 -8.82
C ASN A 109 -17.70 -2.40 -8.57
N PRO A 110 -16.55 -2.28 -7.86
CA PRO A 110 -16.05 -0.98 -7.41
C PRO A 110 -15.70 -0.09 -8.59
N GLU A 111 -15.80 1.22 -8.39
CA GLU A 111 -15.54 2.22 -9.43
C GLU A 111 -14.13 2.14 -9.99
N ARG A 112 -13.99 2.57 -11.24
CA ARG A 112 -12.67 2.67 -11.90
C ARG A 112 -11.80 3.67 -11.15
N TRP A 113 -10.56 3.29 -10.93
CA TRP A 113 -9.53 4.18 -10.39
C TRP A 113 -9.23 5.31 -11.37
N ILE A 114 -9.14 6.52 -10.84
CA ILE A 114 -8.73 7.71 -11.59
C ILE A 114 -7.30 8.04 -11.17
N PRO A 115 -6.35 8.09 -12.12
CA PRO A 115 -4.96 8.40 -11.82
C PRO A 115 -4.81 9.75 -11.11
N ILE A 116 -4.05 9.75 -10.02
CA ILE A 116 -3.66 10.99 -9.35
C ILE A 116 -2.61 11.67 -10.21
N ARG A 117 -2.75 12.97 -10.45
CA ARG A 117 -1.71 13.73 -11.18
C ARG A 117 -0.35 13.58 -10.48
N PRO A 118 0.75 13.33 -11.21
CA PRO A 118 2.06 13.09 -10.60
C PRO A 118 2.49 14.16 -9.59
N ILE A 119 2.21 15.43 -9.89
CA ILE A 119 2.54 16.53 -8.98
C ILE A 119 1.80 16.42 -7.64
N VAL A 120 0.53 16.01 -7.64
CA VAL A 120 -0.25 15.82 -6.42
C VAL A 120 0.30 14.64 -5.61
N LEU A 121 0.74 13.58 -6.29
CA LEU A 121 1.38 12.44 -5.63
C LEU A 121 2.69 12.86 -4.95
N GLN A 122 3.55 13.60 -5.65
CA GLN A 122 4.81 14.13 -5.11
C GLN A 122 4.56 15.03 -3.90
N MET A 123 3.58 15.94 -3.97
CA MET A 123 3.20 16.79 -2.83
C MET A 123 2.74 15.97 -1.62
N ARG A 124 1.93 14.92 -1.82
CA ARG A 124 1.51 14.02 -0.73
C ARG A 124 2.69 13.29 -0.09
N GLN A 125 3.65 12.86 -0.90
CA GLN A 125 4.87 12.20 -0.40
C GLN A 125 5.70 13.16 0.46
N ILE A 126 5.91 14.40 0.01
CA ILE A 126 6.64 15.43 0.77
C ILE A 126 5.91 15.73 2.10
N LEU A 127 4.59 15.95 2.04
CA LEU A 127 3.80 16.18 3.26
C LEU A 127 3.91 15.01 4.25
N GLY A 128 3.88 13.77 3.77
CA GLY A 128 4.06 12.59 4.61
C GLY A 128 5.44 12.54 5.28
N VAL A 129 6.49 12.95 4.58
CA VAL A 129 7.84 13.09 5.17
C VAL A 129 7.84 14.20 6.24
N CYS A 130 7.27 15.36 5.95
CA CYS A 130 7.17 16.46 6.93
C CYS A 130 6.42 16.04 8.21
N ASP A 131 5.32 15.31 8.05
CA ASP A 131 4.55 14.82 9.21
C ASP A 131 5.35 13.79 10.02
N THR A 132 6.08 12.90 9.36
CA THR A 132 6.97 11.94 10.02
C THR A 132 8.06 12.66 10.82
N LEU A 133 8.69 13.67 10.23
CA LEU A 133 9.71 14.49 10.94
C LEU A 133 9.12 15.16 12.17
N LYS A 134 7.95 15.80 12.06
CA LYS A 134 7.26 16.45 13.20
C LYS A 134 6.94 15.46 14.30
N MET A 135 6.38 14.29 13.97
CA MET A 135 6.07 13.25 14.97
C MET A 135 7.32 12.72 15.67
N THR A 136 8.41 12.54 14.92
CA THR A 136 9.70 12.08 15.47
C THR A 136 10.28 13.13 16.42
N MET A 137 10.24 14.41 16.04
CA MET A 137 10.70 15.51 16.92
C MET A 137 9.89 15.58 18.21
N ALA A 138 8.56 15.43 18.14
CA ALA A 138 7.71 15.38 19.33
C ALA A 138 8.03 14.16 20.23
N SER A 139 8.36 13.02 19.63
CA SER A 139 8.82 11.84 20.37
C SER A 139 10.15 12.11 21.09
N PHE A 140 11.09 12.82 20.45
CA PHE A 140 12.34 13.23 21.10
C PHE A 140 12.09 14.17 22.28
N ASP A 141 11.19 15.14 22.16
CA ASP A 141 10.81 16.02 23.27
C ASP A 141 10.31 15.23 24.48
N ASN A 142 9.45 14.25 24.26
CA ASN A 142 8.95 13.38 25.32
C ASN A 142 10.08 12.56 25.97
N GLN A 143 11.02 12.04 25.17
CA GLN A 143 12.17 11.29 25.70
C GLN A 143 13.13 12.17 26.47
N ILE A 144 13.46 13.38 25.98
CA ILE A 144 14.31 14.35 26.68
C ILE A 144 13.67 14.71 28.01
N HIS A 145 12.36 14.98 28.01
CA HIS A 145 11.63 15.29 29.26
C HIS A 145 11.71 14.13 30.26
N ALA A 146 11.44 12.90 29.81
CA ALA A 146 11.51 11.71 30.67
C ALA A 146 12.92 11.50 31.26
N LEU A 147 13.97 11.68 30.44
CA LEU A 147 15.36 11.57 30.89
C LEU A 147 15.72 12.65 31.88
N SER A 148 15.20 13.88 31.76
CA SER A 148 15.43 14.98 32.68
C SER A 148 14.83 14.76 34.07
N GLN A 149 13.81 13.91 34.17
CA GLN A 149 13.15 13.57 35.43
C GLN A 149 13.83 12.39 36.16
N CYS A 150 14.81 11.73 35.55
CA CYS A 150 15.48 10.55 36.12
C CYS A 150 16.88 10.90 36.62
N SER A 151 17.11 10.76 37.91
CA SER A 151 18.42 11.06 38.56
C SER A 151 19.54 10.11 38.09
N TYR A 152 19.23 8.98 37.51
CA TYR A 152 20.15 7.97 36.96
C TYR A 152 20.22 7.98 35.44
N SER A 153 19.68 9.00 34.77
CA SER A 153 19.71 9.09 33.32
C SER A 153 21.11 9.40 32.78
N SER A 154 21.36 9.01 31.56
CA SER A 154 22.58 9.37 30.85
C SER A 154 22.63 10.89 30.63
N LEU A 155 23.78 11.50 30.95
CA LEU A 155 24.02 12.91 30.65
C LEU A 155 24.19 13.20 29.15
N TYR A 156 24.51 12.17 28.37
CA TYR A 156 24.72 12.29 26.92
C TYR A 156 23.45 12.16 26.10
N ALA A 157 22.49 11.35 26.53
CA ALA A 157 21.32 11.01 25.73
C ALA A 157 20.44 12.23 25.37
N PRO A 158 20.14 13.17 26.28
CA PRO A 158 19.40 14.39 25.92
C PRO A 158 20.10 15.23 24.86
N GLY A 159 21.43 15.42 24.97
CA GLY A 159 22.22 16.20 24.02
C GLY A 159 22.20 15.61 22.61
N VAL A 160 22.29 14.29 22.48
CA VAL A 160 22.18 13.60 21.17
C VAL A 160 20.79 13.81 20.56
N LEU A 161 19.73 13.70 21.36
CA LEU A 161 18.35 13.90 20.88
C LEU A 161 18.12 15.35 20.44
N GLU A 162 18.63 16.33 21.17
CA GLU A 162 18.56 17.75 20.80
C GLU A 162 19.30 18.04 19.49
N GLU A 163 20.49 17.47 19.29
CA GLU A 163 21.24 17.63 18.05
C GLU A 163 20.48 17.03 16.84
N LEU A 164 19.94 15.82 16.99
CA LEU A 164 19.14 15.17 15.95
C LEU A 164 17.89 16.01 15.61
N LYS A 165 17.19 16.51 16.63
CA LYS A 165 16.03 17.36 16.45
C LYS A 165 16.36 18.66 15.73
N ALA A 166 17.49 19.29 16.05
CA ALA A 166 17.94 20.49 15.37
C ALA A 166 18.22 20.24 13.87
N LYS A 167 18.87 19.12 13.53
CA LYS A 167 19.09 18.70 12.14
C LYS A 167 17.77 18.48 11.40
N MET A 168 16.80 17.82 12.01
CA MET A 168 15.47 17.59 11.39
C MET A 168 14.71 18.90 11.16
N ALA A 169 14.84 19.88 12.08
CA ALA A 169 14.16 21.16 11.97
C ALA A 169 14.65 22.01 10.77
N VAL A 170 15.89 21.81 10.32
CA VAL A 170 16.40 22.47 9.11
C VAL A 170 15.62 22.02 7.88
N HIS A 171 15.43 20.72 7.71
CA HIS A 171 14.72 20.14 6.55
C HIS A 171 13.22 20.48 6.52
N LEU A 172 12.63 20.90 7.63
CA LEU A 172 11.23 21.35 7.67
C LEU A 172 11.05 22.80 7.20
N LYS A 173 12.15 23.56 7.04
CA LYS A 173 12.12 24.98 6.60
C LYS A 173 12.43 25.13 5.10
N GLU A 174 13.00 24.11 4.48
CA GLU A 174 13.26 24.02 3.03
C GLU A 174 12.00 23.52 2.27
#